data_932bd041adb0bb38c9a1d90c34918903
#
_entry.id   932bd041adb0bb38c9a1d90c34918903
#
_cell.length_a   1.000
_cell.length_b   1.000
_cell.length_c   1.000
_cell.angle_alpha   90.00
_cell.angle_beta   90.00
_cell.angle_gamma   90.00
#
_symmetry.space_group_name_H-M   'P 1'
#
loop_
_entity.id
_entity.type
_entity.pdbx_description
1 polymer ?
#
loop_
_entity_poly.entity_id
_entity_poly.type
_entity_poly.pdbx_seq_one_letter_code
_entity_poly.pdbx_strand_id
1 'polypeptide(L)'
;MMDLVVLLDARVGRPAELFDLVTDAGVEIVASCLFPRLGGRVAHIAVSDEDFEVVEDLIRDRLGGIADQRPCVVVPPGYPGGMPAVARKIAAAEIVVSVSYHGDEGQLVLATSDGARTREVLGVA
;
A
#
# COMPACT_ATOMS: atom_id res chain seq x y z
N MET A 1 -8.59 3.95 1.91
CA MET A 1 -7.33 3.54 1.26
C MET A 1 -7.06 2.07 1.55
N MET A 2 -6.73 1.33 0.54
CA MET A 2 -6.46 -0.09 0.65
C MET A 2 -5.06 -0.40 0.17
N ASP A 3 -4.33 -1.21 0.93
CA ASP A 3 -3.09 -1.84 0.53
C ASP A 3 -3.40 -3.21 -0.05
N LEU A 4 -3.01 -3.43 -1.30
CA LEU A 4 -3.22 -4.69 -2.01
C LEU A 4 -1.89 -5.38 -2.20
N VAL A 5 -1.84 -6.67 -1.86
CA VAL A 5 -0.66 -7.50 -2.00
C VAL A 5 -0.83 -8.42 -3.20
N VAL A 6 0.06 -8.29 -4.18
CA VAL A 6 0.04 -9.09 -5.39
C VAL A 6 1.34 -9.89 -5.49
N LEU A 7 1.21 -11.19 -5.64
CA LEU A 7 2.36 -12.06 -5.85
C LEU A 7 2.61 -12.19 -7.35
N LEU A 8 3.81 -11.81 -7.77
CA LEU A 8 4.21 -11.85 -9.17
C LEU A 8 5.25 -12.95 -9.36
N ASP A 9 5.17 -13.67 -10.48
CA ASP A 9 6.22 -14.61 -10.85
C ASP A 9 7.50 -13.87 -11.26
N ALA A 10 8.57 -14.63 -11.54
CA ALA A 10 9.89 -14.06 -11.84
C ALA A 10 10.05 -13.55 -13.26
N ARG A 11 9.00 -13.58 -14.10
CA ARG A 11 9.10 -13.13 -15.49
C ARG A 11 9.42 -11.64 -15.56
N VAL A 12 10.32 -11.32 -16.49
CA VAL A 12 10.64 -9.92 -16.80
C VAL A 12 9.36 -9.22 -17.30
N GLY A 13 9.13 -8.01 -16.81
CA GLY A 13 7.98 -7.19 -17.23
C GLY A 13 6.73 -7.40 -16.39
N ARG A 14 6.70 -8.35 -15.45
CA ARG A 14 5.52 -8.56 -14.60
C ARG A 14 5.15 -7.35 -13.75
N PRO A 15 6.11 -6.64 -13.11
CA PRO A 15 5.76 -5.41 -12.41
C PRO A 15 5.14 -4.35 -13.33
N ALA A 16 5.68 -4.17 -14.52
CA ALA A 16 5.13 -3.23 -15.50
C ALA A 16 3.71 -3.62 -15.90
N GLU A 17 3.44 -4.90 -16.12
CA GLU A 17 2.09 -5.40 -16.40
C GLU A 17 1.11 -5.02 -15.30
N LEU A 18 1.48 -5.21 -14.03
CA LEU A 18 0.63 -4.85 -12.90
C LEU A 18 0.31 -3.37 -12.91
N PHE A 19 1.34 -2.52 -13.00
CA PHE A 19 1.15 -1.07 -12.94
C PHE A 19 0.36 -0.56 -14.13
N ASP A 20 0.66 -1.02 -15.33
CA ASP A 20 -0.07 -0.63 -16.54
C ASP A 20 -1.54 -1.08 -16.50
N LEU A 21 -1.80 -2.29 -16.02
CA LEU A 21 -3.14 -2.80 -15.87
C LEU A 21 -4.02 -1.88 -15.01
N VAL A 22 -3.47 -1.41 -13.91
CA VAL A 22 -4.20 -0.55 -12.96
C VAL A 22 -4.32 0.88 -13.51
N THR A 23 -3.22 1.45 -13.99
CA THR A 23 -3.21 2.84 -14.45
C THR A 23 -3.97 3.03 -15.77
N ASP A 24 -3.95 2.05 -16.66
CA ASP A 24 -4.72 2.09 -17.91
C ASP A 24 -6.24 2.07 -17.65
N ALA A 25 -6.65 1.56 -16.50
CA ALA A 25 -8.06 1.60 -16.08
C ALA A 25 -8.46 2.94 -15.46
N GLY A 26 -7.56 3.92 -15.44
CA GLY A 26 -7.82 5.24 -14.86
C GLY A 26 -7.68 5.30 -13.34
N VAL A 27 -7.07 4.29 -12.73
CA VAL A 27 -6.88 4.23 -11.28
C VAL A 27 -5.53 4.80 -10.89
N GLU A 28 -5.53 5.68 -9.88
CA GLU A 28 -4.30 6.20 -9.30
C GLU A 28 -3.71 5.19 -8.32
N ILE A 29 -2.43 4.85 -8.50
CA ILE A 29 -1.65 4.14 -7.52
C ILE A 29 -0.98 5.20 -6.64
N VAL A 30 -1.47 5.34 -5.41
CA VAL A 30 -0.98 6.38 -4.48
C VAL A 30 0.44 6.08 -4.02
N ALA A 31 0.75 4.83 -3.82
CA ALA A 31 2.07 4.38 -3.40
C ALA A 31 2.26 2.92 -3.80
N SER A 32 3.50 2.50 -3.94
CA SER A 32 3.82 1.11 -4.26
C SER A 32 5.18 0.73 -3.71
N CYS A 33 5.38 -0.56 -3.50
CA CYS A 33 6.70 -1.12 -3.27
C CYS A 33 6.78 -2.51 -3.90
N LEU A 34 7.99 -2.93 -4.17
CA LEU A 34 8.26 -4.20 -4.82
C LEU A 34 9.48 -4.80 -4.14
N PHE A 35 9.38 -6.04 -3.73
CA PHE A 35 10.52 -6.74 -3.15
C PHE A 35 10.55 -8.21 -3.56
N PRO A 36 11.72 -8.87 -3.51
CA PRO A 36 11.85 -10.26 -3.94
C PRO A 36 11.23 -11.22 -2.93
N ARG A 37 10.78 -12.35 -3.46
CA ARG A 37 10.43 -13.52 -2.66
C ARG A 37 10.92 -14.76 -3.41
N LEU A 38 10.86 -15.92 -2.76
CA LEU A 38 11.21 -17.17 -3.41
C LEU A 38 10.30 -17.40 -4.63
N GLY A 39 10.91 -17.50 -5.80
CA GLY A 39 10.20 -17.76 -7.05
C GLY A 39 9.53 -16.56 -7.70
N GLY A 40 9.77 -15.32 -7.20
CA GLY A 40 9.13 -14.15 -7.82
C GLY A 40 9.30 -12.87 -7.04
N ARG A 41 8.23 -12.09 -6.99
CA ARG A 41 8.18 -10.77 -6.35
C ARG A 41 6.92 -10.63 -5.52
N VAL A 42 6.97 -9.76 -4.53
CA VAL A 42 5.79 -9.27 -3.81
C VAL A 42 5.63 -7.80 -4.16
N ALA A 43 4.47 -7.42 -4.64
CA ALA A 43 4.13 -6.03 -4.91
C ALA A 43 3.05 -5.57 -3.94
N HIS A 44 3.24 -4.39 -3.37
CA HIS A 44 2.20 -3.68 -2.66
C HIS A 44 1.77 -2.49 -3.48
N ILE A 45 0.49 -2.28 -3.64
CA ILE A 45 -0.07 -1.07 -4.23
C ILE A 45 -1.15 -0.51 -3.32
N ALA A 46 -1.15 0.79 -3.14
CA ALA A 46 -2.17 1.49 -2.37
C ALA A 46 -3.12 2.21 -3.33
N VAL A 47 -4.41 1.89 -3.22
CA VAL A 47 -5.46 2.48 -4.04
C VAL A 47 -6.59 2.99 -3.15
N SER A 48 -7.40 3.91 -3.67
CA SER A 48 -8.55 4.43 -2.93
C SER A 48 -9.60 3.34 -2.72
N ASP A 49 -10.41 3.50 -1.68
CA ASP A 49 -11.53 2.57 -1.41
C ASP A 49 -12.51 2.51 -2.58
N GLU A 50 -12.70 3.62 -3.29
CA GLU A 50 -13.59 3.71 -4.44
C GLU A 50 -13.12 2.84 -5.61
N ASP A 51 -11.81 2.69 -5.78
CA ASP A 51 -11.20 1.96 -6.89
C ASP A 51 -10.94 0.49 -6.58
N PHE A 52 -11.07 0.09 -5.33
CA PHE A 52 -10.67 -1.22 -4.85
C PHE A 52 -11.29 -2.37 -5.64
N GLU A 53 -12.61 -2.36 -5.83
CA GLU A 53 -13.31 -3.46 -6.50
C GLU A 53 -12.89 -3.61 -7.96
N VAL A 54 -12.72 -2.48 -8.65
CA VAL A 54 -12.27 -2.49 -10.06
C VAL A 54 -10.87 -3.11 -10.15
N VAL A 55 -9.98 -2.69 -9.27
CA VAL A 55 -8.58 -3.19 -9.26
C VAL A 55 -8.54 -4.67 -8.90
N GLU A 56 -9.32 -5.09 -7.91
CA GLU A 56 -9.42 -6.51 -7.53
C GLU A 56 -9.83 -7.37 -8.71
N ASP A 57 -10.87 -6.95 -9.44
CA ASP A 57 -11.35 -7.70 -10.61
C ASP A 57 -10.30 -7.77 -11.71
N LEU A 58 -9.63 -6.66 -12.01
CA LEU A 58 -8.58 -6.62 -13.03
C LEU A 58 -7.42 -7.55 -12.71
N ILE A 59 -6.96 -7.52 -11.47
CA ILE A 59 -5.83 -8.35 -11.03
C ILE A 59 -6.23 -9.82 -11.03
N ARG A 60 -7.42 -10.15 -10.56
CA ARG A 60 -7.92 -11.53 -10.57
C ARG A 60 -7.96 -12.09 -12.00
N ASP A 61 -8.46 -11.31 -12.93
CA ASP A 61 -8.67 -11.77 -14.31
C ASP A 61 -7.37 -11.89 -15.11
N ARG A 62 -6.37 -11.09 -14.80
CA ARG A 62 -5.13 -10.99 -15.58
C ARG A 62 -3.90 -11.54 -14.88
N LEU A 63 -3.85 -11.50 -13.55
CA LEU A 63 -2.63 -11.82 -12.78
C LEU A 63 -2.87 -12.89 -11.70
N GLY A 64 -4.04 -13.52 -11.70
CA GLY A 64 -4.34 -14.63 -10.80
C GLY A 64 -4.94 -14.24 -9.46
N GLY A 65 -5.03 -12.95 -9.15
CA GLY A 65 -5.70 -12.46 -7.97
C GLY A 65 -4.80 -11.75 -6.97
N ILE A 66 -5.45 -11.24 -5.93
CA ILE A 66 -4.82 -10.54 -4.82
C ILE A 66 -4.55 -11.55 -3.71
N ALA A 67 -3.30 -11.58 -3.22
CA ALA A 67 -2.90 -12.51 -2.16
C ALA A 67 -3.38 -12.07 -0.78
N ASP A 68 -3.44 -10.75 -0.55
CA ASP A 68 -3.89 -10.16 0.70
C ASP A 68 -4.33 -8.72 0.45
N GLN A 69 -5.16 -8.21 1.35
CA GLN A 69 -5.65 -6.83 1.28
C GLN A 69 -5.94 -6.34 2.69
N ARG A 70 -5.65 -5.07 2.92
CA ARG A 70 -5.91 -4.48 4.23
C ARG A 70 -6.15 -2.99 4.13
N PRO A 71 -6.99 -2.42 5.02
CA PRO A 71 -7.09 -0.98 5.12
C PRO A 71 -5.75 -0.37 5.51
N CYS A 72 -5.44 0.81 4.98
CA CYS A 72 -4.24 1.52 5.35
C CYS A 72 -4.51 3.00 5.58
N VAL A 73 -3.56 3.66 6.25
CA VAL A 73 -3.59 5.07 6.57
C VAL A 73 -2.53 5.76 5.74
N VAL A 74 -2.85 6.89 5.16
CA VAL A 74 -1.90 7.72 4.41
C VAL A 74 -1.51 8.92 5.26
N VAL A 75 -0.21 9.04 5.51
CA VAL A 75 0.37 10.21 6.16
C VAL A 75 0.86 11.16 5.07
N PRO A 76 0.37 12.41 5.04
CA PRO A 76 0.79 13.36 4.01
C PRO A 76 2.29 13.62 4.03
N PRO A 77 2.89 14.05 2.90
CA PRO A 77 4.30 14.46 2.87
C PRO A 77 4.55 15.61 3.84
N GLY A 78 5.77 15.68 4.37
CA GLY A 78 6.15 16.75 5.27
C GLY A 78 5.64 16.63 6.70
N TYR A 79 5.27 15.43 7.12
CA TYR A 79 4.86 15.20 8.51
C TYR A 79 5.98 15.63 9.48
N PRO A 80 5.68 16.45 10.50
CA PRO A 80 6.70 16.98 11.41
C PRO A 80 7.51 15.88 12.10
N GLY A 81 8.82 15.90 11.96
CA GLY A 81 9.72 14.90 12.50
C GLY A 81 9.85 13.63 11.65
N GLY A 82 9.11 13.53 10.55
CA GLY A 82 9.23 12.43 9.59
C GLY A 82 8.89 11.05 10.16
N MET A 83 9.42 10.02 9.53
CA MET A 83 9.17 8.62 9.95
C MET A 83 9.56 8.34 11.40
N PRO A 84 10.66 8.85 11.94
CA PRO A 84 10.98 8.65 13.36
C PRO A 84 9.86 9.13 14.30
N ALA A 85 9.26 10.29 14.03
CA ALA A 85 8.16 10.81 14.83
C ALA A 85 6.90 9.95 14.71
N VAL A 86 6.58 9.53 13.49
CA VAL A 86 5.46 8.62 13.24
C VAL A 86 5.64 7.31 14.01
N ALA A 87 6.81 6.70 13.90
CA ALA A 87 7.11 5.44 14.57
C ALA A 87 7.00 5.56 16.10
N ARG A 88 7.51 6.64 16.68
CA ARG A 88 7.43 6.87 18.13
C ARG A 88 5.97 7.03 18.61
N LYS A 89 5.16 7.79 17.89
CA LYS A 89 3.76 8.02 18.25
C LYS A 89 2.96 6.73 18.18
N ILE A 90 3.17 5.94 17.16
CA ILE A 90 2.50 4.65 16.98
C ILE A 90 2.93 3.67 18.07
N ALA A 91 4.22 3.60 18.37
CA ALA A 91 4.74 2.74 19.43
C ALA A 91 4.20 3.14 20.81
N ALA A 92 4.13 4.44 21.11
CA ALA A 92 3.58 4.94 22.37
C ALA A 92 2.09 4.61 22.56
N ALA A 93 1.36 4.45 21.46
CA ALA A 93 -0.04 4.02 21.47
C ALA A 93 -0.21 2.50 21.44
N GLU A 94 0.89 1.74 21.45
CA GLU A 94 0.90 0.27 21.40
C GLU A 94 0.22 -0.30 20.15
N ILE A 95 0.38 0.41 19.04
CA ILE A 95 -0.14 -0.02 17.73
C ILE A 95 0.95 -0.75 16.97
N VAL A 96 0.61 -1.88 16.36
CA VAL A 96 1.54 -2.65 15.52
C VAL A 96 1.45 -2.17 14.09
N VAL A 97 2.60 -1.88 13.48
CA VAL A 97 2.72 -1.60 12.04
C VAL A 97 3.04 -2.89 11.33
N SER A 98 2.17 -3.30 10.41
CA SER A 98 2.37 -4.51 9.59
C SER A 98 3.15 -4.20 8.34
N VAL A 99 2.87 -3.06 7.71
CA VAL A 99 3.45 -2.65 6.43
C VAL A 99 3.61 -1.14 6.43
N SER A 100 4.73 -0.67 5.90
CA SER A 100 4.92 0.75 5.62
C SER A 100 5.73 0.92 4.34
N TYR A 101 5.33 1.87 3.51
CA TYR A 101 6.06 2.24 2.30
C TYR A 101 5.70 3.66 1.88
N HIS A 102 6.54 4.25 1.03
CA HIS A 102 6.38 5.63 0.59
C HIS A 102 5.77 5.71 -0.80
N GLY A 103 5.01 6.76 -1.04
CA GLY A 103 4.52 7.11 -2.36
C GLY A 103 5.46 8.04 -3.11
N ASP A 104 5.16 8.28 -4.38
CA ASP A 104 5.97 9.09 -5.29
C ASP A 104 6.08 10.56 -4.87
N GLU A 105 5.10 11.04 -4.12
CA GLU A 105 5.07 12.43 -3.63
C GLU A 105 5.55 12.56 -2.18
N GLY A 106 6.14 11.50 -1.63
CA GLY A 106 6.65 11.49 -0.27
C GLY A 106 5.63 11.18 0.81
N GLN A 107 4.40 10.82 0.44
CA GLN A 107 3.42 10.35 1.40
C GLN A 107 3.84 8.98 1.94
N LEU A 108 3.43 8.69 3.16
CA LEU A 108 3.71 7.42 3.82
C LEU A 108 2.43 6.61 3.95
N VAL A 109 2.46 5.37 3.51
CA VAL A 109 1.34 4.44 3.66
C VAL A 109 1.64 3.49 4.80
N LEU A 110 0.68 3.34 5.71
CA LEU A 110 0.80 2.48 6.88
C LEU A 110 -0.39 1.54 6.98
N ALA A 111 -0.13 0.24 7.03
CA ALA A 111 -1.13 -0.74 7.46
C ALA A 111 -0.83 -1.09 8.92
N THR A 112 -1.79 -0.87 9.80
CA THR A 112 -1.61 -1.05 11.24
C THR A 112 -2.70 -1.92 11.85
N SER A 113 -2.49 -2.34 13.10
CA SER A 113 -3.47 -3.12 13.85
C SER A 113 -4.75 -2.34 14.20
N ASP A 114 -4.71 -1.02 14.12
CA ASP A 114 -5.86 -0.14 14.40
C ASP A 114 -5.73 1.16 13.60
N GLY A 115 -6.36 1.19 12.42
CA GLY A 115 -6.29 2.34 11.53
C GLY A 115 -6.92 3.60 12.08
N ALA A 116 -8.06 3.50 12.76
CA ALA A 116 -8.74 4.64 13.36
C ALA A 116 -7.89 5.28 14.45
N ARG A 117 -7.32 4.46 15.32
CA ARG A 117 -6.43 4.91 16.39
C ARG A 117 -5.15 5.52 15.81
N THR A 118 -4.63 4.93 14.74
CA THR A 118 -3.46 5.46 14.03
C THR A 118 -3.71 6.88 13.53
N ARG A 119 -4.85 7.11 12.87
CA ARG A 119 -5.22 8.46 12.40
C ARG A 119 -5.30 9.45 13.55
N GLU A 120 -5.91 9.03 14.65
CA GLU A 120 -6.06 9.88 15.83
C GLU A 120 -4.72 10.28 16.43
N VAL A 121 -3.82 9.32 16.69
CA VAL A 121 -2.52 9.62 17.32
C VAL A 121 -1.57 10.39 16.42
N LEU A 122 -1.71 10.23 15.09
CA LEU A 122 -0.92 10.99 14.14
C LEU A 122 -1.56 12.33 13.76
N GLY A 123 -2.82 12.54 14.08
CA GLY A 123 -3.55 13.75 13.69
C GLY A 123 -3.79 13.87 12.20
N VAL A 124 -4.04 12.75 11.51
CA VAL A 124 -4.29 12.71 10.07
C VAL A 124 -5.71 12.22 9.78
N ALA A 125 -6.21 12.56 8.58
CA ALA A 125 -7.54 12.16 8.14
C ALA A 125 -7.63 10.68 7.72
#